data_2c182ffe43a827e027e2c6dee62c65c9
#
_entry.id   2c182ffe43a827e027e2c6dee62c65c9
#
_cell.length_a   1.000
_cell.length_b   1.000
_cell.length_c   1.000
_cell.angle_alpha   90.00
_cell.angle_beta   90.00
_cell.angle_gamma   90.00
#
_symmetry.space_group_name_H-M   'P 1'
#
loop_
_entity.id
_entity.type
_entity.pdbx_description
1 polymer ?
#
loop_
_entity_poly.entity_id
_entity_poly.type
_entity_poly.pdbx_seq_one_letter_code
_entity_poly.pdbx_strand_id
1 'polypeptide(L)'
;MSLKPLMFMGQIQAFEREGAGRVIDRLWEGGIRQLVLGDLILSAGETRGPAFAPDLGFYEGISRKPPALPPELEKPSRSFADAVQAAADKGYQLFFHDWGSYPAGCLNDPEQLRFGLARTRETFARFPQTHGFVLDGPEWGYEIEPEHRSDVFRCFCQHCQARAREWGYDLKAIEAAAQGMKARLRRLSPEVMRGFMATQTGPFDALDLLLQEPLLFDWLRFKTQSIQHYVGAHRACVKELGSHLQLACGPRLAAFAPLTGYNFRRLGEVTDFICPKLYFWQHGIDGLKGTVYRYARTLMDLNPGVGEQLALDLVFKLFGFTMPGVSSLETLSQPLNREFFAETVPSEIAKMIFRAGGVERLKPWVGLHHGGVRISSGELELLLGAIATSGLQSMIYWHYSDMTEEEWQILQRFIA
;
A
#
# COMPACT_ATOMS: atom_id res chain seq x y z
N MET A 1 -21.73 -7.90 -12.14
CA MET A 1 -21.93 -7.11 -10.92
C MET A 1 -21.42 -5.71 -11.20
N SER A 2 -22.09 -4.67 -10.68
CA SER A 2 -21.59 -3.31 -10.81
C SER A 2 -20.80 -2.90 -9.58
N LEU A 3 -19.72 -2.15 -9.80
CA LEU A 3 -18.81 -1.73 -8.76
C LEU A 3 -19.28 -0.38 -8.15
N LYS A 4 -18.98 -0.18 -6.88
CA LYS A 4 -19.17 1.10 -6.16
C LYS A 4 -17.78 1.68 -5.81
N PRO A 5 -17.07 2.29 -6.78
CA PRO A 5 -15.72 2.75 -6.54
C PRO A 5 -15.68 3.99 -5.64
N LEU A 6 -14.59 4.07 -4.86
CA LEU A 6 -14.12 5.32 -4.28
C LEU A 6 -13.15 5.96 -5.28
N MET A 7 -13.33 7.24 -5.61
CA MET A 7 -12.38 7.95 -6.43
C MET A 7 -11.31 8.61 -5.56
N PHE A 8 -10.03 8.31 -5.85
CA PHE A 8 -8.92 8.97 -5.19
C PHE A 8 -8.57 10.28 -5.89
N MET A 9 -8.50 11.33 -5.08
CA MET A 9 -8.24 12.71 -5.50
C MET A 9 -6.90 13.18 -4.88
N GLY A 10 -5.84 12.40 -5.08
CA GLY A 10 -4.53 12.63 -4.46
C GLY A 10 -3.77 13.84 -4.96
N GLN A 11 -4.13 14.32 -6.16
CA GLN A 11 -3.53 15.50 -6.76
C GLN A 11 -4.61 16.54 -6.98
N ILE A 12 -4.40 17.73 -6.43
CA ILE A 12 -5.34 18.83 -6.50
C ILE A 12 -5.32 19.57 -7.86
N GLN A 13 -4.34 19.25 -8.72
CA GLN A 13 -4.18 19.92 -10.03
C GLN A 13 -5.46 19.85 -10.89
N ALA A 14 -6.24 18.78 -10.77
CA ALA A 14 -7.54 18.69 -11.43
C ALA A 14 -8.50 19.77 -10.93
N PHE A 15 -8.55 20.01 -9.62
CA PHE A 15 -9.39 21.06 -9.04
C PHE A 15 -8.93 22.45 -9.43
N GLU A 16 -7.62 22.68 -9.51
CA GLU A 16 -7.07 23.97 -9.97
C GLU A 16 -7.31 24.21 -11.45
N ARG A 17 -7.16 23.16 -12.29
CA ARG A 17 -7.32 23.24 -13.75
C ARG A 17 -8.78 23.34 -14.18
N GLU A 18 -9.64 22.52 -13.59
CA GLU A 18 -11.03 22.32 -14.01
C GLU A 18 -12.05 23.04 -13.12
N GLY A 19 -11.65 23.40 -11.89
CA GLY A 19 -12.50 23.92 -10.83
C GLY A 19 -13.15 22.82 -9.99
N ALA A 20 -13.09 22.96 -8.67
CA ALA A 20 -13.58 21.94 -7.74
C ALA A 20 -15.03 21.51 -8.01
N GLY A 21 -15.96 22.45 -8.14
CA GLY A 21 -17.37 22.16 -8.38
C GLY A 21 -17.59 21.30 -9.63
N ARG A 22 -16.94 21.65 -10.75
CA ARG A 22 -17.10 20.89 -12.01
C ARG A 22 -16.59 19.45 -11.91
N VAL A 23 -15.46 19.26 -11.25
CA VAL A 23 -14.91 17.92 -11.02
C VAL A 23 -15.85 17.09 -10.15
N ILE A 24 -16.34 17.67 -9.06
CA ILE A 24 -17.26 17.03 -8.14
C ILE A 24 -18.59 16.68 -8.83
N ASP A 25 -19.14 17.59 -9.63
CA ASP A 25 -20.37 17.35 -10.42
C ASP A 25 -20.17 16.22 -11.43
N ARG A 26 -19.10 16.25 -12.21
CA ARG A 26 -18.77 15.20 -13.19
C ARG A 26 -18.70 13.81 -12.55
N LEU A 27 -18.03 13.69 -11.42
CA LEU A 27 -17.90 12.42 -10.70
C LEU A 27 -19.25 11.94 -10.18
N TRP A 28 -20.07 12.85 -9.64
CA TRP A 28 -21.42 12.54 -9.17
C TRP A 28 -22.34 12.04 -10.29
N GLU A 29 -22.35 12.74 -11.41
CA GLU A 29 -23.11 12.36 -12.61
C GLU A 29 -22.64 11.01 -13.17
N GLY A 30 -21.34 10.71 -13.05
CA GLY A 30 -20.76 9.43 -13.42
C GLY A 30 -20.96 8.29 -12.40
N GLY A 31 -21.77 8.48 -11.35
CA GLY A 31 -22.12 7.43 -10.40
C GLY A 31 -21.17 7.30 -9.18
N ILE A 32 -20.12 8.11 -9.10
CA ILE A 32 -19.21 8.10 -7.92
C ILE A 32 -19.93 8.75 -6.72
N ARG A 33 -19.90 8.08 -5.57
CA ARG A 33 -20.55 8.54 -4.32
C ARG A 33 -19.58 8.61 -3.14
N GLN A 34 -18.37 8.11 -3.31
CA GLN A 34 -17.34 8.06 -2.27
C GLN A 34 -16.05 8.65 -2.82
N LEU A 35 -15.41 9.54 -2.05
CA LEU A 35 -14.13 10.14 -2.40
C LEU A 35 -13.09 9.84 -1.33
N VAL A 36 -11.87 9.59 -1.77
CA VAL A 36 -10.68 9.57 -0.91
C VAL A 36 -9.85 10.80 -1.29
N LEU A 37 -9.83 11.78 -0.42
CA LEU A 37 -9.19 13.09 -0.62
C LEU A 37 -7.79 13.11 0.01
N GLY A 38 -6.88 13.70 -0.66
CA GLY A 38 -5.52 13.82 -0.15
C GLY A 38 -4.66 13.12 -0.99
N ASP A 39 -3.30 13.13 -1.00
CA ASP A 39 -2.48 13.15 0.24
C ASP A 39 -2.66 14.42 1.09
N LEU A 40 -2.72 14.24 2.40
CA LEU A 40 -2.65 15.37 3.33
C LEU A 40 -1.27 16.06 3.32
N ILE A 41 -0.48 15.76 2.28
CA ILE A 41 0.78 16.37 1.90
C ILE A 41 0.66 16.80 0.45
N LEU A 42 0.59 18.10 0.24
CA LEU A 42 0.51 18.70 -1.10
C LEU A 42 1.90 18.92 -1.69
N SER A 43 1.94 19.07 -3.02
CA SER A 43 3.15 19.42 -3.75
C SER A 43 2.85 20.53 -4.75
N ALA A 44 3.77 21.49 -4.87
CA ALA A 44 3.80 22.52 -5.92
C ALA A 44 5.24 22.61 -6.44
N GLY A 45 5.49 22.10 -7.64
CA GLY A 45 6.86 21.91 -8.14
C GLY A 45 7.65 21.00 -7.20
N GLU A 46 8.78 21.48 -6.70
CA GLU A 46 9.62 20.76 -5.73
C GLU A 46 9.17 20.95 -4.28
N THR A 47 8.34 21.95 -4.00
CA THR A 47 7.85 22.24 -2.65
C THR A 47 6.82 21.22 -2.22
N ARG A 48 7.03 20.60 -1.05
CA ARG A 48 6.08 19.71 -0.40
C ARG A 48 5.74 20.21 0.99
N GLY A 49 4.48 20.11 1.39
CA GLY A 49 4.03 20.53 2.70
C GLY A 49 2.64 20.03 3.06
N PRO A 50 2.12 20.39 4.23
CA PRO A 50 0.80 19.96 4.67
C PRO A 50 -0.31 20.53 3.77
N ALA A 51 -1.43 19.81 3.67
CA ALA A 51 -2.60 20.24 2.92
C ALA A 51 -3.31 21.47 3.53
N PHE A 52 -2.96 21.84 4.74
CA PHE A 52 -3.47 23.01 5.48
C PHE A 52 -2.45 23.49 6.52
N ALA A 53 -2.56 24.72 6.95
CA ALA A 53 -1.73 25.27 8.03
C ALA A 53 -2.02 24.49 9.33
N PRO A 54 -1.00 23.82 9.95
CA PRO A 54 -1.21 23.03 11.14
C PRO A 54 -1.59 23.89 12.34
N ASP A 55 -2.49 23.39 13.17
CA ASP A 55 -2.78 23.94 14.50
C ASP A 55 -1.86 23.24 15.52
N LEU A 56 -0.88 23.99 16.01
CA LEU A 56 0.14 23.49 16.92
C LEU A 56 -0.43 23.02 18.27
N GLY A 57 -1.66 23.40 18.63
CA GLY A 57 -2.34 22.93 19.82
C GLY A 57 -2.52 21.41 19.84
N PHE A 58 -2.76 20.79 18.67
CA PHE A 58 -2.84 19.32 18.56
C PHE A 58 -1.51 18.60 18.82
N TYR A 59 -0.38 19.33 18.72
CA TYR A 59 0.97 18.77 18.84
C TYR A 59 1.67 19.18 20.16
N GLU A 60 0.91 19.67 21.13
CA GLU A 60 1.49 19.97 22.46
C GLU A 60 2.04 18.69 23.12
N GLY A 61 3.20 18.83 23.77
CA GLY A 61 3.88 17.71 24.41
C GLY A 61 4.51 16.69 23.43
N ILE A 62 4.46 16.94 22.12
CA ILE A 62 5.12 16.13 21.09
C ILE A 62 6.41 16.86 20.68
N SER A 63 7.54 16.14 20.71
CA SER A 63 8.85 16.74 20.37
C SER A 63 8.92 17.11 18.89
N ARG A 64 8.33 16.30 18.03
CA ARG A 64 8.23 16.52 16.59
C ARG A 64 7.07 17.47 16.29
N LYS A 65 7.36 18.54 15.55
CA LYS A 65 6.34 19.49 15.08
C LYS A 65 6.03 19.29 13.61
N PRO A 66 4.78 19.52 13.17
CA PRO A 66 4.45 19.52 11.75
C PRO A 66 5.16 20.70 11.04
N PRO A 67 5.53 20.54 9.76
CA PRO A 67 6.05 21.65 8.98
C PRO A 67 4.97 22.73 8.80
N ALA A 68 5.37 23.98 8.81
CA ALA A 68 4.46 25.08 8.45
C ALA A 68 3.96 24.92 7.00
N LEU A 69 2.82 25.51 6.69
CA LEU A 69 2.32 25.57 5.31
C LEU A 69 3.22 26.55 4.52
N PRO A 70 3.96 26.09 3.49
CA PRO A 70 4.74 26.98 2.64
C PRO A 70 3.84 27.96 1.85
N PRO A 71 4.29 29.19 1.58
CA PRO A 71 3.51 30.16 0.78
C PRO A 71 3.07 29.62 -0.59
N GLU A 72 3.91 28.81 -1.23
CA GLU A 72 3.61 28.20 -2.53
C GLU A 72 2.43 27.22 -2.47
N LEU A 73 2.15 26.70 -1.28
CA LEU A 73 1.04 25.76 -1.04
C LEU A 73 -0.24 26.43 -0.51
N GLU A 74 -0.26 27.75 -0.26
CA GLU A 74 -1.47 28.43 0.22
C GLU A 74 -2.65 28.33 -0.77
N LYS A 75 -2.40 28.54 -2.08
CA LYS A 75 -3.43 28.41 -3.10
C LYS A 75 -3.89 26.96 -3.26
N PRO A 76 -2.99 25.98 -3.42
CA PRO A 76 -3.33 24.56 -3.37
C PRO A 76 -4.15 24.17 -2.14
N SER A 77 -3.78 24.62 -0.96
CA SER A 77 -4.51 24.36 0.29
C SER A 77 -5.95 24.90 0.26
N ARG A 78 -6.16 26.11 -0.27
CA ARG A 78 -7.52 26.66 -0.45
C ARG A 78 -8.33 25.81 -1.44
N SER A 79 -7.76 25.47 -2.61
CA SER A 79 -8.43 24.62 -3.60
C SER A 79 -8.79 23.24 -3.02
N PHE A 80 -7.97 22.71 -2.13
CA PHE A 80 -8.27 21.47 -1.43
C PHE A 80 -9.46 21.64 -0.48
N ALA A 81 -9.50 22.69 0.32
CA ALA A 81 -10.62 22.99 1.22
C ALA A 81 -11.93 23.23 0.46
N ASP A 82 -11.88 23.95 -0.65
CA ASP A 82 -13.04 24.19 -1.53
C ASP A 82 -13.57 22.87 -2.10
N ALA A 83 -12.69 21.96 -2.50
CA ALA A 83 -13.09 20.66 -3.02
C ALA A 83 -13.73 19.78 -1.93
N VAL A 84 -13.21 19.81 -0.69
CA VAL A 84 -13.81 19.12 0.46
C VAL A 84 -15.23 19.65 0.72
N GLN A 85 -15.41 20.97 0.71
CA GLN A 85 -16.71 21.59 0.95
C GLN A 85 -17.70 21.26 -0.18
N ALA A 86 -17.30 21.42 -1.43
CA ALA A 86 -18.16 21.10 -2.59
C ALA A 86 -18.60 19.62 -2.58
N ALA A 87 -17.71 18.71 -2.21
CA ALA A 87 -18.04 17.30 -2.11
C ALA A 87 -19.00 17.00 -0.94
N ALA A 88 -18.82 17.67 0.20
CA ALA A 88 -19.72 17.54 1.35
C ALA A 88 -21.14 18.07 1.02
N ASP A 89 -21.24 19.24 0.40
CA ASP A 89 -22.50 19.85 -0.01
C ASP A 89 -23.27 18.98 -1.02
N LYS A 90 -22.55 18.23 -1.85
CA LYS A 90 -23.13 17.29 -2.81
C LYS A 90 -23.58 15.97 -2.16
N GLY A 91 -23.15 15.67 -0.95
CA GLY A 91 -23.51 14.46 -0.20
C GLY A 91 -22.58 13.26 -0.41
N TYR A 92 -21.34 13.50 -0.81
CA TYR A 92 -20.34 12.42 -0.88
C TYR A 92 -19.99 11.87 0.50
N GLN A 93 -19.67 10.58 0.54
CA GLN A 93 -18.92 10.02 1.65
C GLN A 93 -17.43 10.34 1.48
N LEU A 94 -16.87 11.07 2.44
CA LEU A 94 -15.51 11.61 2.37
C LEU A 94 -14.56 10.83 3.29
N PHE A 95 -13.47 10.38 2.70
CA PHE A 95 -12.34 9.78 3.41
C PHE A 95 -11.10 10.62 3.16
N PHE A 96 -10.26 10.80 4.17
CA PHE A 96 -8.95 11.41 3.99
C PHE A 96 -7.88 10.34 3.92
N HIS A 97 -6.92 10.57 3.03
CA HIS A 97 -5.76 9.71 2.85
C HIS A 97 -4.52 10.37 3.45
N ASP A 98 -3.78 9.63 4.24
CA ASP A 98 -2.50 10.07 4.77
C ASP A 98 -1.49 8.94 4.80
N TRP A 99 -0.23 9.27 4.60
CA TRP A 99 0.83 8.31 4.78
C TRP A 99 0.99 7.98 6.27
N GLY A 100 0.69 6.73 6.62
CA GLY A 100 0.67 6.28 8.00
C GLY A 100 2.03 6.30 8.69
N SER A 101 3.12 6.47 7.95
CA SER A 101 4.49 6.61 8.47
C SER A 101 5.10 8.00 8.25
N TYR A 102 4.30 9.01 7.91
CA TYR A 102 4.81 10.36 7.72
C TYR A 102 4.91 11.13 9.06
N PRO A 103 5.99 11.91 9.28
CA PRO A 103 7.25 11.82 8.56
C PRO A 103 7.92 10.45 8.86
N ALA A 104 8.75 9.96 7.92
CA ALA A 104 9.34 8.62 8.02
C ALA A 104 9.97 8.35 9.39
N GLY A 105 9.63 7.22 10.00
CA GLY A 105 10.09 6.85 11.33
C GLY A 105 9.80 5.38 11.66
N CYS A 106 10.21 4.96 12.84
CA CYS A 106 9.94 3.62 13.34
C CYS A 106 8.49 3.52 13.84
N LEU A 107 7.75 2.49 13.42
CA LEU A 107 6.37 2.25 13.88
C LEU A 107 6.26 1.99 15.38
N ASN A 108 7.35 1.56 16.01
CA ASN A 108 7.42 1.34 17.46
C ASN A 108 7.92 2.59 18.24
N ASP A 109 8.21 3.69 17.55
CA ASP A 109 8.54 4.97 18.19
C ASP A 109 7.26 5.61 18.75
N PRO A 110 7.17 5.82 20.08
CA PRO A 110 6.00 6.47 20.69
C PRO A 110 5.75 7.90 20.19
N GLU A 111 6.81 8.63 19.82
CA GLU A 111 6.68 9.99 19.27
C GLU A 111 6.08 9.96 17.87
N GLN A 112 6.48 8.98 17.04
CA GLN A 112 5.88 8.75 15.72
C GLN A 112 4.38 8.47 15.81
N LEU A 113 4.00 7.62 16.75
CA LEU A 113 2.58 7.30 16.98
C LEU A 113 1.81 8.53 17.48
N ARG A 114 2.32 9.24 18.50
CA ARG A 114 1.67 10.46 19.02
C ARG A 114 1.48 11.52 17.93
N PHE A 115 2.48 11.70 17.08
CA PHE A 115 2.41 12.63 15.95
C PHE A 115 1.31 12.20 14.95
N GLY A 116 1.26 10.92 14.56
CA GLY A 116 0.22 10.41 13.67
C GLY A 116 -1.20 10.60 14.24
N LEU A 117 -1.39 10.31 15.52
CA LEU A 117 -2.68 10.52 16.21
C LEU A 117 -3.07 12.00 16.28
N ALA A 118 -2.12 12.90 16.52
CA ALA A 118 -2.35 14.35 16.50
C ALA A 118 -2.84 14.82 15.13
N ARG A 119 -2.19 14.38 14.04
CA ARG A 119 -2.62 14.67 12.66
C ARG A 119 -4.03 14.14 12.37
N THR A 120 -4.31 12.93 12.82
CA THR A 120 -5.66 12.35 12.66
C THR A 120 -6.70 13.22 13.35
N ARG A 121 -6.49 13.61 14.62
CA ARG A 121 -7.41 14.49 15.37
C ARG A 121 -7.57 15.85 14.71
N GLU A 122 -6.49 16.48 14.30
CA GLU A 122 -6.51 17.77 13.60
C GLU A 122 -7.31 17.70 12.30
N THR A 123 -7.13 16.62 11.50
CA THR A 123 -7.86 16.44 10.23
C THR A 123 -9.37 16.37 10.47
N PHE A 124 -9.82 15.59 11.44
CA PHE A 124 -11.25 15.50 11.76
C PHE A 124 -11.82 16.79 12.36
N ALA A 125 -11.03 17.52 13.17
CA ALA A 125 -11.46 18.81 13.72
C ALA A 125 -11.61 19.86 12.62
N ARG A 126 -10.70 19.86 11.64
CA ARG A 126 -10.72 20.79 10.51
C ARG A 126 -11.82 20.47 9.50
N PHE A 127 -12.09 19.20 9.29
CA PHE A 127 -13.06 18.72 8.30
C PHE A 127 -14.10 17.81 8.97
N PRO A 128 -15.06 18.39 9.72
CA PRO A 128 -16.03 17.61 10.51
C PRO A 128 -17.00 16.78 9.65
N GLN A 129 -17.09 17.07 8.34
CA GLN A 129 -17.86 16.28 7.37
C GLN A 129 -17.19 14.97 6.95
N THR A 130 -16.04 14.64 7.54
CA THR A 130 -15.28 13.42 7.24
C THR A 130 -16.01 12.17 7.73
N HIS A 131 -16.06 11.12 6.88
CA HIS A 131 -16.62 9.82 7.21
C HIS A 131 -15.56 8.80 7.64
N GLY A 132 -14.29 9.04 7.29
CA GLY A 132 -13.23 8.13 7.65
C GLY A 132 -11.83 8.55 7.20
N PHE A 133 -10.87 7.69 7.54
CA PHE A 133 -9.46 7.93 7.32
C PHE A 133 -8.81 6.68 6.71
N VAL A 134 -7.97 6.86 5.72
CA VAL A 134 -7.21 5.80 5.06
C VAL A 134 -5.73 5.99 5.38
N LEU A 135 -5.18 5.11 6.20
CA LEU A 135 -3.74 5.03 6.47
C LEU A 135 -3.05 4.27 5.35
N ASP A 136 -2.17 4.92 4.62
CA ASP A 136 -1.34 4.27 3.62
C ASP A 136 0.07 4.02 4.16
N GLY A 137 0.51 2.78 4.09
CA GLY A 137 1.90 2.38 4.29
C GLY A 137 2.50 2.51 5.69
N PRO A 138 1.81 2.32 6.84
CA PRO A 138 2.49 2.02 8.09
C PRO A 138 3.06 0.60 8.00
N GLU A 139 4.20 0.43 7.34
CA GLU A 139 4.74 -0.86 6.95
C GLU A 139 6.23 -1.00 7.21
N TRP A 140 6.68 -2.24 7.27
CA TRP A 140 8.09 -2.59 7.31
C TRP A 140 8.67 -2.64 5.91
N GLY A 141 10.00 -2.49 5.82
CA GLY A 141 10.73 -2.71 4.58
C GLY A 141 10.59 -4.15 4.09
N TYR A 142 10.71 -4.35 2.78
CA TYR A 142 10.55 -5.66 2.16
C TYR A 142 11.52 -5.92 0.98
N GLU A 143 12.51 -5.08 0.77
CA GLU A 143 13.56 -5.27 -0.24
C GLU A 143 14.79 -5.91 0.40
N ILE A 144 15.51 -6.74 -0.36
CA ILE A 144 16.73 -7.39 0.12
C ILE A 144 17.88 -6.37 0.15
N GLU A 145 18.05 -5.62 -0.94
CA GLU A 145 18.91 -4.46 -1.03
C GLU A 145 18.04 -3.24 -1.35
N PRO A 146 18.04 -2.23 -0.49
CA PRO A 146 17.05 -1.16 -0.57
C PRO A 146 17.41 -0.13 -1.65
N GLU A 147 16.87 -0.31 -2.84
CA GLU A 147 16.89 0.73 -3.87
C GLU A 147 15.76 1.74 -3.67
N HIS A 148 14.60 1.26 -3.24
CA HIS A 148 13.36 2.03 -3.20
C HIS A 148 12.64 1.94 -1.86
N ARG A 149 12.59 0.75 -1.24
CA ARG A 149 12.00 0.51 0.07
C ARG A 149 13.06 0.10 1.07
N SER A 150 12.73 0.24 2.35
CA SER A 150 13.63 -0.18 3.41
C SER A 150 13.91 -1.68 3.33
N ASP A 151 15.10 -2.05 3.76
CA ASP A 151 15.57 -3.41 3.87
C ASP A 151 14.60 -4.28 4.68
N VAL A 152 14.24 -5.46 4.15
CA VAL A 152 13.35 -6.43 4.80
C VAL A 152 13.89 -6.89 6.17
N PHE A 153 15.21 -6.83 6.37
CA PHE A 153 15.91 -7.21 7.59
C PHE A 153 16.13 -6.03 8.57
N ARG A 154 15.25 -5.02 8.55
CA ARG A 154 15.21 -3.87 9.46
C ARG A 154 13.80 -3.76 10.08
N CYS A 155 13.56 -3.06 11.17
CA CYS A 155 14.37 -2.15 11.97
C CYS A 155 14.68 -2.78 13.34
N PHE A 156 15.91 -2.62 13.83
CA PHE A 156 16.37 -3.10 15.17
C PHE A 156 16.75 -1.93 16.09
N CYS A 157 16.15 -0.75 15.90
CA CYS A 157 16.44 0.46 16.66
C CYS A 157 16.01 0.34 18.14
N GLN A 158 16.39 1.31 18.95
CA GLN A 158 16.07 1.34 20.39
C GLN A 158 14.57 1.21 20.69
N HIS A 159 13.69 1.76 19.85
CA HIS A 159 12.24 1.67 20.03
C HIS A 159 11.73 0.24 19.75
N CYS A 160 12.25 -0.42 18.70
CA CYS A 160 11.98 -1.83 18.46
C CYS A 160 12.51 -2.71 19.58
N GLN A 161 13.70 -2.42 20.11
CA GLN A 161 14.26 -3.18 21.25
C GLN A 161 13.42 -3.00 22.52
N ALA A 162 12.94 -1.79 22.81
CA ALA A 162 12.05 -1.55 23.95
C ALA A 162 10.73 -2.32 23.80
N ARG A 163 10.12 -2.23 22.62
CA ARG A 163 8.85 -2.90 22.31
C ARG A 163 9.00 -4.43 22.33
N ALA A 164 10.09 -4.96 21.79
CA ALA A 164 10.37 -6.39 21.80
C ALA A 164 10.49 -6.95 23.23
N ARG A 165 11.18 -6.23 24.11
CA ARG A 165 11.26 -6.61 25.54
C ARG A 165 9.89 -6.64 26.20
N GLU A 166 9.06 -5.63 25.94
CA GLU A 166 7.68 -5.56 26.46
C GLU A 166 6.85 -6.77 26.00
N TRP A 167 7.04 -7.20 24.77
CA TRP A 167 6.28 -8.32 24.18
C TRP A 167 6.94 -9.69 24.31
N GLY A 168 8.10 -9.78 24.97
CA GLY A 168 8.77 -11.04 25.24
C GLY A 168 9.56 -11.62 24.05
N TYR A 169 10.00 -10.77 23.09
CA TYR A 169 10.87 -11.19 22.00
C TYR A 169 12.35 -10.95 22.33
N ASP A 170 13.21 -11.90 21.97
CA ASP A 170 14.67 -11.68 21.93
C ASP A 170 15.08 -11.04 20.60
N LEU A 171 14.99 -9.70 20.54
CA LEU A 171 15.27 -8.97 19.31
C LEU A 171 16.75 -9.06 18.89
N LYS A 172 17.69 -9.30 19.80
CA LYS A 172 19.10 -9.49 19.44
C LYS A 172 19.33 -10.83 18.73
N ALA A 173 18.72 -11.89 19.22
CA ALA A 173 18.75 -13.19 18.54
C ALA A 173 18.05 -13.14 17.17
N ILE A 174 16.92 -12.46 17.09
CA ILE A 174 16.20 -12.22 15.81
C ILE A 174 17.08 -11.44 14.83
N GLU A 175 17.76 -10.39 15.28
CA GLU A 175 18.67 -9.61 14.42
C GLU A 175 19.81 -10.48 13.89
N ALA A 176 20.42 -11.31 14.74
CA ALA A 176 21.47 -12.22 14.31
C ALA A 176 20.98 -13.23 13.26
N ALA A 177 19.78 -13.80 13.43
CA ALA A 177 19.14 -14.69 12.47
C ALA A 177 18.85 -13.97 11.14
N ALA A 178 18.33 -12.75 11.18
CA ALA A 178 18.07 -11.93 10.00
C ALA A 178 19.36 -11.62 9.22
N GLN A 179 20.44 -11.25 9.90
CA GLN A 179 21.74 -11.02 9.27
C GLN A 179 22.33 -12.32 8.71
N GLY A 180 22.18 -13.45 9.40
CA GLY A 180 22.53 -14.77 8.89
C GLY A 180 21.80 -15.12 7.61
N MET A 181 20.49 -14.84 7.53
CA MET A 181 19.71 -15.03 6.30
C MET A 181 20.21 -14.13 5.18
N LYS A 182 20.44 -12.84 5.45
CA LYS A 182 21.00 -11.91 4.45
C LYS A 182 22.36 -12.39 3.92
N ALA A 183 23.21 -12.92 4.77
CA ALA A 183 24.49 -13.50 4.37
C ALA A 183 24.32 -14.76 3.51
N ARG A 184 23.31 -15.61 3.78
CA ARG A 184 22.98 -16.78 2.95
C ARG A 184 22.51 -16.37 1.56
N LEU A 185 21.65 -15.36 1.46
CA LEU A 185 21.15 -14.84 0.17
C LEU A 185 22.28 -14.33 -0.76
N ARG A 186 23.44 -13.97 -0.20
CA ARG A 186 24.64 -13.55 -0.95
C ARG A 186 25.55 -14.72 -1.37
N ARG A 187 25.16 -15.95 -1.12
CA ARG A 187 25.94 -17.16 -1.39
C ARG A 187 25.13 -18.24 -2.09
N LEU A 188 24.05 -17.84 -2.75
CA LEU A 188 23.24 -18.78 -3.49
C LEU A 188 23.95 -19.15 -4.80
N SER A 189 24.04 -20.46 -5.07
CA SER A 189 24.48 -20.92 -6.39
C SER A 189 23.27 -21.29 -7.27
N PRO A 190 23.42 -21.34 -8.60
CA PRO A 190 22.38 -21.83 -9.48
C PRO A 190 21.90 -23.24 -9.13
N GLU A 191 22.79 -24.12 -8.65
CA GLU A 191 22.43 -25.48 -8.21
C GLU A 191 21.55 -25.47 -6.99
N VAL A 192 21.89 -24.66 -5.98
CA VAL A 192 21.08 -24.49 -4.76
C VAL A 192 19.70 -23.94 -5.10
N MET A 193 19.63 -22.94 -5.98
CA MET A 193 18.33 -22.38 -6.40
C MET A 193 17.47 -23.40 -7.15
N ARG A 194 18.05 -24.16 -8.10
CA ARG A 194 17.35 -25.23 -8.82
C ARG A 194 16.90 -26.35 -7.86
N GLY A 195 17.77 -26.74 -6.93
CA GLY A 195 17.45 -27.74 -5.89
C GLY A 195 16.27 -27.30 -5.04
N PHE A 196 16.28 -26.06 -4.57
CA PHE A 196 15.15 -25.49 -3.83
C PHE A 196 13.86 -25.51 -4.65
N MET A 197 13.88 -25.06 -5.89
CA MET A 197 12.69 -25.04 -6.74
C MET A 197 12.16 -26.46 -7.05
N ALA A 198 13.03 -27.44 -7.19
CA ALA A 198 12.67 -28.82 -7.48
C ALA A 198 12.09 -29.55 -6.25
N THR A 199 12.52 -29.20 -5.05
CA THR A 199 12.16 -29.91 -3.82
C THR A 199 11.07 -29.23 -3.01
N GLN A 200 10.91 -27.92 -3.12
CA GLN A 200 9.89 -27.16 -2.38
C GLN A 200 8.56 -27.16 -3.16
N THR A 201 7.75 -28.19 -2.98
CA THR A 201 6.54 -28.45 -3.76
C THR A 201 5.24 -28.30 -2.98
N GLY A 202 5.29 -28.37 -1.67
CA GLY A 202 4.10 -28.31 -0.82
C GLY A 202 4.23 -27.52 0.47
N PRO A 203 3.13 -27.35 1.21
CA PRO A 203 3.12 -26.58 2.47
C PRO A 203 4.05 -27.17 3.54
N PHE A 204 4.25 -28.47 3.60
CA PHE A 204 5.14 -29.11 4.58
C PHE A 204 6.61 -28.87 4.25
N ASP A 205 6.98 -28.78 2.98
CA ASP A 205 8.33 -28.40 2.58
C ASP A 205 8.63 -26.95 3.02
N ALA A 206 7.66 -26.06 2.89
CA ALA A 206 7.78 -24.67 3.37
C ALA A 206 7.92 -24.63 4.91
N LEU A 207 7.21 -25.50 5.65
CA LEU A 207 7.35 -25.60 7.10
C LEU A 207 8.76 -26.08 7.50
N ASP A 208 9.31 -27.10 6.84
CA ASP A 208 10.66 -27.57 7.11
C ASP A 208 11.69 -26.45 6.92
N LEU A 209 11.62 -25.74 5.80
CA LEU A 209 12.48 -24.59 5.52
C LEU A 209 12.41 -23.52 6.62
N LEU A 210 11.21 -23.23 7.09
CA LEU A 210 10.98 -22.20 8.10
C LEU A 210 11.40 -22.67 9.50
N LEU A 211 11.28 -23.97 9.83
CA LEU A 211 11.72 -24.53 11.10
C LEU A 211 13.25 -24.58 11.25
N GLN A 212 14.00 -24.51 10.14
CA GLN A 212 15.46 -24.39 10.18
C GLN A 212 15.93 -23.04 10.76
N GLU A 213 15.08 -22.00 10.73
CA GLU A 213 15.37 -20.69 11.31
C GLU A 213 14.13 -20.11 12.00
N PRO A 214 13.73 -20.66 13.16
CA PRO A 214 12.48 -20.30 13.83
C PRO A 214 12.41 -18.82 14.25
N LEU A 215 13.54 -18.16 14.47
CA LEU A 215 13.59 -16.74 14.83
C LEU A 215 13.10 -15.82 13.71
N LEU A 216 13.10 -16.27 12.45
CA LEU A 216 12.48 -15.51 11.35
C LEU A 216 10.96 -15.48 11.47
N PHE A 217 10.32 -16.50 12.05
CA PHE A 217 8.90 -16.44 12.39
C PHE A 217 8.64 -15.41 13.48
N ASP A 218 9.46 -15.36 14.50
CA ASP A 218 9.33 -14.36 15.55
C ASP A 218 9.54 -12.97 14.99
N TRP A 219 10.43 -12.80 14.02
CA TRP A 219 10.59 -11.55 13.28
C TRP A 219 9.32 -11.14 12.54
N LEU A 220 8.71 -12.05 11.77
CA LEU A 220 7.46 -11.77 11.05
C LEU A 220 6.29 -11.51 12.02
N ARG A 221 6.22 -12.25 13.14
CA ARG A 221 5.23 -12.01 14.19
C ARG A 221 5.40 -10.64 14.84
N PHE A 222 6.62 -10.25 15.18
CA PHE A 222 6.94 -8.94 15.73
C PHE A 222 6.53 -7.81 14.79
N LYS A 223 6.84 -7.94 13.48
CA LYS A 223 6.39 -6.98 12.45
C LYS A 223 4.86 -6.87 12.43
N THR A 224 4.17 -8.00 12.41
CA THR A 224 2.70 -8.03 12.38
C THR A 224 2.10 -7.38 13.63
N GLN A 225 2.63 -7.68 14.80
CA GLN A 225 2.16 -7.10 16.05
C GLN A 225 2.42 -5.59 16.13
N SER A 226 3.54 -5.12 15.58
CA SER A 226 3.85 -3.68 15.48
C SER A 226 2.82 -2.95 14.60
N ILE A 227 2.45 -3.51 13.43
CA ILE A 227 1.40 -2.95 12.57
C ILE A 227 0.06 -2.91 13.30
N GLN A 228 -0.34 -4.02 13.93
CA GLN A 228 -1.60 -4.08 14.69
C GLN A 228 -1.65 -3.04 15.81
N HIS A 229 -0.54 -2.88 16.54
CA HIS A 229 -0.45 -1.88 17.61
C HIS A 229 -0.63 -0.46 17.06
N TYR A 230 0.10 -0.13 15.99
CA TYR A 230 0.08 1.21 15.38
C TYR A 230 -1.30 1.53 14.79
N VAL A 231 -1.83 0.65 13.95
CA VAL A 231 -3.15 0.83 13.30
C VAL A 231 -4.28 0.77 14.34
N GLY A 232 -4.17 -0.12 15.33
CA GLY A 232 -5.14 -0.22 16.43
C GLY A 232 -5.25 1.07 17.25
N ALA A 233 -4.13 1.75 17.52
CA ALA A 233 -4.14 3.04 18.18
C ALA A 233 -4.84 4.13 17.34
N HIS A 234 -4.60 4.16 16.02
CA HIS A 234 -5.34 5.04 15.11
C HIS A 234 -6.84 4.72 15.09
N ARG A 235 -7.21 3.44 15.11
CA ARG A 235 -8.62 3.04 15.19
C ARG A 235 -9.29 3.54 16.46
N ALA A 236 -8.63 3.36 17.61
CA ALA A 236 -9.15 3.86 18.88
C ALA A 236 -9.37 5.37 18.80
N CYS A 237 -8.38 6.12 18.32
CA CYS A 237 -8.49 7.56 18.14
C CYS A 237 -9.66 7.96 17.23
N VAL A 238 -9.84 7.31 16.09
CA VAL A 238 -10.95 7.59 15.15
C VAL A 238 -12.30 7.29 15.81
N LYS A 239 -12.42 6.18 16.56
CA LYS A 239 -13.67 5.80 17.25
C LYS A 239 -13.99 6.70 18.44
N GLU A 240 -12.99 7.28 19.11
CA GLU A 240 -13.17 8.33 20.14
C GLU A 240 -13.76 9.62 19.54
N LEU A 241 -13.35 9.99 18.32
CA LEU A 241 -13.87 11.15 17.59
C LEU A 241 -15.31 10.94 17.11
N GLY A 242 -15.69 9.70 16.81
CA GLY A 242 -17.06 9.33 16.45
C GLY A 242 -17.17 7.83 16.17
N SER A 243 -18.12 7.15 16.83
CA SER A 243 -18.28 5.68 16.68
C SER A 243 -18.62 5.24 15.24
N HIS A 244 -19.26 6.12 14.47
CA HIS A 244 -19.62 5.89 13.06
C HIS A 244 -18.45 6.10 12.08
N LEU A 245 -17.39 6.78 12.51
CA LEU A 245 -16.22 7.06 11.66
C LEU A 245 -15.45 5.79 11.35
N GLN A 246 -14.88 5.70 10.15
CA GLN A 246 -14.20 4.52 9.64
C GLN A 246 -12.70 4.73 9.55
N LEU A 247 -11.94 3.69 9.87
CA LEU A 247 -10.51 3.60 9.60
C LEU A 247 -10.25 2.51 8.57
N ALA A 248 -9.50 2.84 7.54
CA ALA A 248 -8.95 1.89 6.59
C ALA A 248 -7.43 1.87 6.63
N CYS A 249 -6.84 0.80 6.09
CA CYS A 249 -5.40 0.70 5.91
C CYS A 249 -5.06 0.08 4.55
N GLY A 250 -3.99 0.59 3.93
CA GLY A 250 -3.52 0.19 2.60
C GLY A 250 -2.31 -0.75 2.62
N PRO A 251 -2.49 -2.08 2.83
CA PRO A 251 -1.39 -3.04 2.73
C PRO A 251 -0.90 -3.22 1.30
N ARG A 252 0.26 -3.85 1.16
CA ARG A 252 0.80 -4.28 -0.13
C ARG A 252 -0.09 -5.35 -0.79
N LEU A 253 0.23 -5.65 -2.06
CA LEU A 253 -0.33 -6.79 -2.79
C LEU A 253 -0.24 -8.06 -1.93
N ALA A 254 -1.22 -8.96 -2.04
CA ALA A 254 -1.31 -10.14 -1.17
C ALA A 254 -0.02 -10.98 -1.16
N ALA A 255 0.65 -11.13 -2.31
CA ALA A 255 1.90 -11.87 -2.42
C ALA A 255 3.01 -11.29 -1.51
N PHE A 256 3.13 -9.97 -1.40
CA PHE A 256 4.22 -9.29 -0.66
C PHE A 256 3.85 -8.88 0.77
N ALA A 257 2.57 -8.81 1.08
CA ALA A 257 2.07 -8.31 2.36
C ALA A 257 2.73 -8.95 3.60
N PRO A 258 2.98 -10.28 3.66
CA PRO A 258 3.61 -10.88 4.84
C PRO A 258 5.00 -10.33 5.16
N LEU A 259 5.80 -9.97 4.15
CA LEU A 259 7.13 -9.41 4.36
C LEU A 259 7.10 -8.02 5.00
N THR A 260 6.03 -7.28 4.74
CA THR A 260 5.84 -5.91 5.23
C THR A 260 5.18 -5.84 6.61
N GLY A 261 4.93 -6.98 7.24
CA GLY A 261 4.25 -7.09 8.52
C GLY A 261 2.72 -7.13 8.43
N TYR A 262 2.15 -7.10 7.24
CA TYR A 262 0.70 -7.17 7.08
C TYR A 262 0.18 -8.61 7.12
N ASN A 263 -0.73 -8.85 8.05
CA ASN A 263 -1.61 -10.00 8.08
C ASN A 263 -3.04 -9.49 7.90
N PHE A 264 -3.68 -9.78 6.77
CA PHE A 264 -4.99 -9.20 6.41
C PHE A 264 -6.09 -9.52 7.43
N ARG A 265 -6.10 -10.76 7.97
CA ARG A 265 -7.07 -11.14 9.00
C ARG A 265 -6.90 -10.29 10.25
N ARG A 266 -5.66 -10.18 10.73
CA ARG A 266 -5.34 -9.37 11.90
C ARG A 266 -5.55 -7.87 11.67
N LEU A 267 -5.26 -7.40 10.46
CA LEU A 267 -5.53 -6.01 10.08
C LEU A 267 -7.04 -5.72 10.12
N GLY A 268 -7.87 -6.68 9.67
CA GLY A 268 -9.33 -6.58 9.75
C GLY A 268 -9.89 -6.48 11.17
N GLU A 269 -9.14 -6.88 12.20
CA GLU A 269 -9.55 -6.69 13.61
C GLU A 269 -9.40 -5.22 14.06
N VAL A 270 -8.51 -4.46 13.42
CA VAL A 270 -8.16 -3.08 13.78
C VAL A 270 -8.49 -2.06 12.68
N THR A 271 -9.25 -2.44 11.67
CA THR A 271 -9.77 -1.55 10.61
C THR A 271 -11.22 -1.85 10.30
N ASP A 272 -11.92 -0.92 9.68
CA ASP A 272 -13.29 -1.14 9.18
C ASP A 272 -13.26 -1.75 7.77
N PHE A 273 -12.27 -1.38 6.94
CA PHE A 273 -11.95 -2.04 5.68
C PHE A 273 -10.46 -1.97 5.36
N ILE A 274 -9.98 -2.81 4.47
CA ILE A 274 -8.59 -2.86 4.02
C ILE A 274 -8.50 -2.60 2.51
N CYS A 275 -7.44 -1.90 2.11
CA CYS A 275 -7.24 -1.42 0.75
C CYS A 275 -5.94 -1.98 0.17
N PRO A 276 -5.86 -3.29 -0.16
CA PRO A 276 -4.65 -3.86 -0.73
C PRO A 276 -4.31 -3.21 -2.07
N LYS A 277 -3.03 -2.98 -2.32
CA LYS A 277 -2.56 -2.33 -3.54
C LYS A 277 -2.52 -3.32 -4.70
N LEU A 278 -3.51 -3.29 -5.57
CA LEU A 278 -3.60 -4.10 -6.79
C LEU A 278 -2.94 -3.34 -7.95
N TYR A 279 -1.62 -3.15 -7.85
CA TYR A 279 -0.81 -2.37 -8.78
C TYR A 279 0.08 -3.27 -9.62
N PHE A 280 0.04 -3.12 -10.94
CA PHE A 280 0.75 -3.98 -11.88
C PHE A 280 1.74 -3.24 -12.78
N TRP A 281 1.82 -1.91 -12.70
CA TRP A 281 2.71 -1.13 -13.56
C TRP A 281 4.20 -1.47 -13.36
N GLN A 282 4.94 -1.24 -14.42
CA GLN A 282 6.38 -1.45 -14.48
C GLN A 282 7.12 -0.36 -13.67
N HIS A 283 8.23 -0.73 -13.04
CA HIS A 283 9.10 0.18 -12.28
C HIS A 283 8.40 1.06 -11.24
N GLY A 284 7.08 0.87 -11.05
CA GLY A 284 6.33 1.56 -10.02
C GLY A 284 6.80 1.14 -8.63
N ILE A 285 6.73 2.10 -7.73
CA ILE A 285 7.14 1.97 -6.33
C ILE A 285 6.52 0.73 -5.68
N ASP A 286 5.26 0.46 -5.99
CA ASP A 286 4.43 -0.52 -5.32
C ASP A 286 3.89 -1.60 -6.27
N GLY A 287 4.27 -1.52 -7.55
CA GLY A 287 3.74 -2.40 -8.57
C GLY A 287 4.36 -3.80 -8.54
N LEU A 288 3.58 -4.79 -8.97
CA LEU A 288 4.03 -6.18 -9.05
C LEU A 288 5.29 -6.32 -9.90
N LYS A 289 5.27 -5.76 -11.11
CA LYS A 289 6.41 -5.84 -12.06
C LYS A 289 7.67 -5.19 -11.49
N GLY A 290 7.56 -4.00 -10.90
CA GLY A 290 8.69 -3.31 -10.30
C GLY A 290 9.30 -4.08 -9.13
N THR A 291 8.47 -4.71 -8.29
CA THR A 291 8.95 -5.53 -7.18
C THR A 291 9.64 -6.80 -7.68
N VAL A 292 9.06 -7.50 -8.65
CA VAL A 292 9.67 -8.69 -9.29
C VAL A 292 11.02 -8.32 -9.90
N TYR A 293 11.08 -7.22 -10.65
CA TYR A 293 12.31 -6.73 -11.27
C TYR A 293 13.43 -6.53 -10.23
N ARG A 294 13.14 -5.79 -9.15
CA ARG A 294 14.13 -5.51 -8.10
C ARG A 294 14.61 -6.78 -7.39
N TYR A 295 13.70 -7.70 -7.08
CA TYR A 295 14.08 -8.98 -6.46
C TYR A 295 14.94 -9.82 -7.37
N ALA A 296 14.56 -10.01 -8.64
CA ALA A 296 15.31 -10.80 -9.60
C ALA A 296 16.71 -10.19 -9.84
N ARG A 297 16.77 -8.87 -10.07
CA ARG A 297 18.02 -8.15 -10.25
C ARG A 297 18.94 -8.25 -9.03
N THR A 298 18.41 -8.02 -7.82
CA THR A 298 19.19 -8.16 -6.58
C THR A 298 19.76 -9.58 -6.43
N LEU A 299 18.99 -10.62 -6.74
CA LEU A 299 19.46 -12.00 -6.69
C LEU A 299 20.63 -12.24 -7.65
N MET A 300 20.56 -11.68 -8.87
CA MET A 300 21.64 -11.79 -9.85
C MET A 300 22.89 -10.98 -9.43
N ASP A 301 22.69 -9.75 -8.98
CA ASP A 301 23.79 -8.87 -8.55
C ASP A 301 24.55 -9.45 -7.33
N LEU A 302 23.83 -10.10 -6.41
CA LEU A 302 24.43 -10.74 -5.24
C LEU A 302 25.09 -12.10 -5.56
N ASN A 303 24.69 -12.78 -6.64
CA ASN A 303 25.07 -14.15 -6.96
C ASN A 303 25.51 -14.27 -8.43
N PRO A 304 26.77 -13.93 -8.77
CA PRO A 304 27.30 -14.08 -10.11
C PRO A 304 27.11 -15.51 -10.65
N GLY A 305 26.58 -15.63 -11.86
CA GLY A 305 26.26 -16.91 -12.51
C GLY A 305 24.78 -17.30 -12.43
N VAL A 306 23.96 -16.58 -11.67
CA VAL A 306 22.50 -16.71 -11.72
C VAL A 306 21.95 -15.94 -12.91
N GLY A 307 21.34 -16.66 -13.86
CA GLY A 307 20.70 -16.04 -15.03
C GLY A 307 19.30 -15.52 -14.74
N GLU A 308 18.79 -14.64 -15.62
CA GLU A 308 17.49 -13.96 -15.46
C GLU A 308 16.32 -14.93 -15.24
N GLN A 309 16.22 -15.97 -16.09
CA GLN A 309 15.13 -16.95 -15.99
C GLN A 309 15.11 -17.61 -14.60
N LEU A 310 16.27 -18.06 -14.10
CA LEU A 310 16.37 -18.72 -12.80
C LEU A 310 16.00 -17.77 -11.65
N ALA A 311 16.43 -16.50 -11.73
CA ALA A 311 16.09 -15.49 -10.74
C ALA A 311 14.57 -15.20 -10.73
N LEU A 312 13.95 -15.05 -11.90
CA LEU A 312 12.52 -14.84 -12.05
C LEU A 312 11.71 -16.02 -11.54
N ASP A 313 12.07 -17.25 -11.93
CA ASP A 313 11.39 -18.47 -11.49
C ASP A 313 11.45 -18.63 -9.98
N LEU A 314 12.59 -18.31 -9.35
CA LEU A 314 12.72 -18.30 -7.90
C LEU A 314 11.81 -17.25 -7.25
N VAL A 315 11.78 -16.03 -7.79
CA VAL A 315 10.90 -14.96 -7.29
C VAL A 315 9.43 -15.36 -7.40
N PHE A 316 9.01 -15.91 -8.54
CA PHE A 316 7.63 -16.38 -8.73
C PHE A 316 7.28 -17.48 -7.73
N LYS A 317 8.17 -18.42 -7.51
CA LYS A 317 7.96 -19.50 -6.53
C LYS A 317 7.88 -18.99 -5.10
N LEU A 318 8.78 -18.09 -4.70
CA LEU A 318 8.81 -17.51 -3.36
C LEU A 318 7.52 -16.76 -3.03
N PHE A 319 6.97 -16.04 -3.98
CA PHE A 319 5.75 -15.24 -3.78
C PHE A 319 4.47 -15.97 -4.15
N GLY A 320 4.58 -17.15 -4.77
CA GLY A 320 3.43 -18.01 -5.10
C GLY A 320 2.50 -17.40 -6.14
N PHE A 321 3.05 -16.81 -7.19
CA PHE A 321 2.31 -16.39 -8.38
C PHE A 321 3.09 -16.72 -9.66
N THR A 322 2.47 -16.54 -10.80
CA THR A 322 3.08 -16.69 -12.12
C THR A 322 2.89 -15.41 -12.92
N MET A 323 3.78 -15.16 -13.88
CA MET A 323 3.60 -14.10 -14.88
C MET A 323 3.73 -14.71 -16.27
N PRO A 324 2.61 -15.11 -16.89
CA PRO A 324 2.61 -15.76 -18.19
C PRO A 324 3.36 -14.94 -19.24
N GLY A 325 4.26 -15.58 -20.00
CA GLY A 325 5.09 -14.92 -21.02
C GLY A 325 6.33 -14.17 -20.51
N VAL A 326 6.57 -14.14 -19.19
CA VAL A 326 7.75 -13.51 -18.62
C VAL A 326 8.85 -14.53 -18.36
N SER A 327 9.97 -14.39 -19.08
CA SER A 327 11.15 -15.26 -18.99
C SER A 327 12.49 -14.49 -18.87
N SER A 328 12.44 -13.16 -19.00
CA SER A 328 13.59 -12.27 -18.87
C SER A 328 13.16 -10.91 -18.31
N LEU A 329 14.12 -10.08 -17.88
CA LEU A 329 13.83 -8.70 -17.45
C LEU A 329 13.30 -7.84 -18.61
N GLU A 330 13.68 -8.18 -19.84
CA GLU A 330 13.14 -7.54 -21.04
C GLU A 330 11.65 -7.87 -21.22
N THR A 331 11.27 -9.16 -21.18
CA THR A 331 9.86 -9.57 -21.28
C THR A 331 9.02 -9.08 -20.10
N LEU A 332 9.60 -8.99 -18.90
CA LEU A 332 8.96 -8.37 -17.75
C LEU A 332 8.63 -6.89 -18.01
N SER A 333 9.43 -6.21 -18.83
CA SER A 333 9.22 -4.79 -19.18
C SER A 333 8.11 -4.56 -20.20
N GLN A 334 7.71 -5.57 -20.96
CA GLN A 334 6.66 -5.45 -21.97
C GLN A 334 5.26 -5.26 -21.35
N PRO A 335 4.27 -4.76 -22.10
CA PRO A 335 2.87 -4.75 -21.66
C PRO A 335 2.41 -6.13 -21.14
N LEU A 336 1.52 -6.12 -20.18
CA LEU A 336 0.96 -7.35 -19.62
C LEU A 336 0.04 -8.03 -20.64
N ASN A 337 0.20 -9.34 -20.81
CA ASN A 337 -0.60 -10.10 -21.74
C ASN A 337 -1.98 -10.45 -21.16
N ARG A 338 -2.87 -10.95 -21.99
CA ARG A 338 -4.23 -11.31 -21.61
C ARG A 338 -4.29 -12.42 -20.57
N GLU A 339 -3.38 -13.37 -20.66
CA GLU A 339 -3.26 -14.51 -19.73
C GLU A 339 -2.94 -14.02 -18.32
N PHE A 340 -2.13 -12.98 -18.16
CA PHE A 340 -1.87 -12.35 -16.85
C PHE A 340 -3.16 -11.88 -16.18
N PHE A 341 -4.04 -11.21 -16.92
CA PHE A 341 -5.33 -10.74 -16.40
C PHE A 341 -6.34 -11.87 -16.20
N ALA A 342 -6.20 -13.00 -16.91
CA ALA A 342 -7.06 -14.16 -16.77
C ALA A 342 -6.65 -15.10 -15.63
N GLU A 343 -5.37 -15.11 -15.23
CA GLU A 343 -4.81 -16.07 -14.27
C GLU A 343 -4.22 -15.40 -13.03
N THR A 344 -3.27 -14.51 -13.22
CA THR A 344 -2.51 -13.90 -12.11
C THR A 344 -3.37 -12.94 -11.30
N VAL A 345 -4.11 -12.05 -11.97
CA VAL A 345 -4.97 -11.07 -11.29
C VAL A 345 -6.07 -11.74 -10.48
N PRO A 346 -6.87 -12.70 -11.03
CA PRO A 346 -7.85 -13.42 -10.23
C PRO A 346 -7.24 -14.21 -9.07
N SER A 347 -6.06 -14.80 -9.25
CA SER A 347 -5.34 -15.50 -8.18
C SER A 347 -4.96 -14.56 -7.04
N GLU A 348 -4.43 -13.38 -7.34
CA GLU A 348 -4.08 -12.38 -6.31
C GLU A 348 -5.34 -11.84 -5.60
N ILE A 349 -6.42 -11.59 -6.33
CA ILE A 349 -7.70 -11.20 -5.73
C ILE A 349 -8.23 -12.32 -4.81
N ALA A 350 -8.19 -13.58 -5.25
CA ALA A 350 -8.61 -14.72 -4.43
C ALA A 350 -7.78 -14.84 -3.14
N LYS A 351 -6.46 -14.62 -3.21
CA LYS A 351 -5.59 -14.57 -2.02
C LYS A 351 -6.00 -13.43 -1.07
N MET A 352 -6.32 -12.23 -1.60
CA MET A 352 -6.79 -11.12 -0.79
C MET A 352 -8.08 -11.48 -0.06
N ILE A 353 -9.07 -12.02 -0.77
CA ILE A 353 -10.38 -12.42 -0.22
C ILE A 353 -10.20 -13.48 0.86
N PHE A 354 -9.45 -14.53 0.57
CA PHE A 354 -9.20 -15.62 1.52
C PHE A 354 -8.51 -15.12 2.79
N ARG A 355 -7.46 -14.28 2.64
CA ARG A 355 -6.69 -13.76 3.77
C ARG A 355 -7.47 -12.74 4.60
N ALA A 356 -8.35 -11.97 3.98
CA ALA A 356 -9.22 -11.01 4.68
C ALA A 356 -10.41 -11.69 5.38
N GLY A 357 -10.75 -12.90 4.98
CA GLY A 357 -11.90 -13.65 5.50
C GLY A 357 -13.24 -13.25 4.85
N GLY A 358 -13.21 -12.64 3.66
CA GLY A 358 -14.40 -12.25 2.89
C GLY A 358 -14.16 -11.01 2.03
N VAL A 359 -15.14 -10.69 1.19
CA VAL A 359 -15.09 -9.57 0.23
C VAL A 359 -15.53 -8.24 0.83
N GLU A 360 -16.33 -8.26 1.88
CA GLU A 360 -17.07 -7.11 2.41
C GLU A 360 -16.14 -6.02 2.96
N ARG A 361 -14.95 -6.45 3.42
CA ARG A 361 -13.94 -5.55 3.99
C ARG A 361 -12.83 -5.17 3.00
N LEU A 362 -12.96 -5.57 1.74
CA LEU A 362 -11.94 -5.32 0.73
C LEU A 362 -12.36 -4.20 -0.21
N LYS A 363 -11.52 -3.18 -0.31
CA LYS A 363 -11.60 -2.12 -1.32
C LYS A 363 -10.20 -1.92 -1.92
N PRO A 364 -9.74 -2.81 -2.81
CA PRO A 364 -8.38 -2.75 -3.31
C PRO A 364 -8.11 -1.44 -4.06
N TRP A 365 -6.91 -0.91 -3.93
CA TRP A 365 -6.42 0.16 -4.78
C TRP A 365 -6.20 -0.37 -6.19
N VAL A 366 -6.74 0.33 -7.16
CA VAL A 366 -6.55 0.07 -8.59
C VAL A 366 -5.85 1.27 -9.18
N GLY A 367 -4.62 1.11 -9.59
CA GLY A 367 -3.80 2.18 -10.13
C GLY A 367 -3.54 2.02 -11.61
N LEU A 368 -3.59 3.13 -12.37
CA LEU A 368 -3.33 3.17 -13.81
C LEU A 368 -1.90 3.49 -14.15
N HIS A 369 -1.25 4.32 -13.36
CA HIS A 369 0.11 4.78 -13.65
C HIS A 369 0.86 5.15 -12.38
N HIS A 370 2.17 5.06 -12.46
CA HIS A 370 3.07 5.57 -11.45
C HIS A 370 4.46 5.80 -12.07
N GLY A 371 5.13 6.91 -11.68
CA GLY A 371 6.49 7.17 -12.12
C GLY A 371 6.66 7.29 -13.65
N GLY A 372 5.66 7.80 -14.36
CA GLY A 372 5.69 7.95 -15.82
C GLY A 372 5.32 6.68 -16.60
N VAL A 373 5.03 5.58 -15.92
CA VAL A 373 4.58 4.32 -16.54
C VAL A 373 3.10 4.14 -16.33
N ARG A 374 2.38 3.78 -17.40
CA ARG A 374 0.94 3.62 -17.42
C ARG A 374 0.53 2.28 -18.02
N ILE A 375 -0.52 1.65 -17.50
CA ILE A 375 -1.18 0.55 -18.18
C ILE A 375 -2.08 1.11 -19.27
N SER A 376 -2.27 0.35 -20.35
CA SER A 376 -3.14 0.75 -21.47
C SER A 376 -4.62 0.69 -21.09
N SER A 377 -5.47 1.38 -21.87
CA SER A 377 -6.93 1.31 -21.73
C SER A 377 -7.46 -0.11 -21.83
N GLY A 378 -6.86 -0.95 -22.70
CA GLY A 378 -7.21 -2.37 -22.82
C GLY A 378 -6.83 -3.20 -21.59
N GLU A 379 -5.66 -2.95 -21.00
CA GLU A 379 -5.27 -3.57 -19.73
C GLU A 379 -6.18 -3.14 -18.57
N LEU A 380 -6.59 -1.86 -18.54
CA LEU A 380 -7.57 -1.38 -17.57
C LEU A 380 -8.90 -2.11 -17.68
N GLU A 381 -9.43 -2.30 -18.88
CA GLU A 381 -10.70 -3.02 -19.10
C GLU A 381 -10.60 -4.47 -18.62
N LEU A 382 -9.50 -5.16 -18.90
CA LEU A 382 -9.24 -6.51 -18.42
C LEU A 382 -9.15 -6.56 -16.89
N LEU A 383 -8.46 -5.60 -16.27
CA LEU A 383 -8.33 -5.49 -14.81
C LEU A 383 -9.68 -5.27 -14.13
N LEU A 384 -10.47 -4.32 -14.61
CA LEU A 384 -11.80 -4.02 -14.08
C LEU A 384 -12.76 -5.21 -14.27
N GLY A 385 -12.66 -5.91 -15.41
CA GLY A 385 -13.39 -7.15 -15.67
C GLY A 385 -13.07 -8.25 -14.65
N ALA A 386 -11.78 -8.46 -14.37
CA ALA A 386 -11.35 -9.42 -13.36
C ALA A 386 -11.86 -9.04 -11.94
N ILE A 387 -11.84 -7.77 -11.58
CA ILE A 387 -12.38 -7.28 -10.31
C ILE A 387 -13.89 -7.49 -10.24
N ALA A 388 -14.63 -7.11 -11.26
CA ALA A 388 -16.09 -7.23 -11.30
C ALA A 388 -16.57 -8.70 -11.23
N THR A 389 -15.79 -9.64 -11.77
CA THR A 389 -16.11 -11.08 -11.73
C THR A 389 -15.66 -11.78 -10.43
N SER A 390 -14.78 -11.16 -9.64
CA SER A 390 -14.25 -11.75 -8.40
C SER A 390 -15.21 -11.74 -7.21
N GLY A 391 -16.34 -11.04 -7.31
CA GLY A 391 -17.26 -10.80 -6.20
C GLY A 391 -16.95 -9.56 -5.37
N LEU A 392 -15.87 -8.86 -5.63
CA LEU A 392 -15.58 -7.57 -5.01
C LEU A 392 -16.66 -6.56 -5.37
N GLN A 393 -17.12 -5.81 -4.38
CA GLN A 393 -18.18 -4.81 -4.54
C GLN A 393 -17.65 -3.41 -4.72
N SER A 394 -16.42 -3.14 -4.31
CA SER A 394 -15.82 -1.82 -4.29
C SER A 394 -14.32 -1.87 -4.52
N MET A 395 -13.76 -0.75 -4.92
CA MET A 395 -12.33 -0.52 -5.08
C MET A 395 -12.03 0.96 -4.86
N ILE A 396 -10.76 1.32 -4.66
CA ILE A 396 -10.30 2.71 -4.71
C ILE A 396 -9.59 2.90 -6.04
N TYR A 397 -10.12 3.78 -6.88
CA TYR A 397 -9.55 4.08 -8.19
C TYR A 397 -8.51 5.19 -8.07
N TRP A 398 -7.29 4.90 -8.42
CA TRP A 398 -6.17 5.85 -8.40
C TRP A 398 -5.85 6.30 -9.83
N HIS A 399 -5.81 7.55 -10.09
CA HIS A 399 -6.44 8.70 -9.47
C HIS A 399 -7.04 9.56 -10.58
N TYR A 400 -7.94 10.44 -10.24
CA TYR A 400 -8.70 11.25 -11.21
C TYR A 400 -7.83 12.18 -12.05
N SER A 401 -6.79 12.81 -11.47
CA SER A 401 -6.07 13.93 -12.09
C SER A 401 -5.46 13.65 -13.46
N ASP A 402 -5.09 12.39 -13.71
CA ASP A 402 -4.45 11.95 -14.96
C ASP A 402 -5.33 10.98 -15.76
N MET A 403 -6.59 10.82 -15.37
CA MET A 403 -7.54 9.96 -16.06
C MET A 403 -7.94 10.58 -17.40
N THR A 404 -7.79 9.82 -18.48
CA THR A 404 -8.26 10.21 -19.82
C THR A 404 -9.77 10.03 -19.95
N GLU A 405 -10.37 10.64 -20.99
CA GLU A 405 -11.78 10.44 -21.29
C GLU A 405 -12.11 8.98 -21.62
N GLU A 406 -11.23 8.31 -22.36
CA GLU A 406 -11.39 6.88 -22.67
C GLU A 406 -11.42 6.02 -21.40
N GLU A 407 -10.51 6.26 -20.46
CA GLU A 407 -10.47 5.54 -19.19
C GLU A 407 -11.71 5.84 -18.33
N TRP A 408 -12.20 7.08 -18.35
CA TRP A 408 -13.44 7.43 -17.69
C TRP A 408 -14.62 6.64 -18.26
N GLN A 409 -14.73 6.56 -19.58
CA GLN A 409 -15.78 5.77 -20.27
C GLN A 409 -15.65 4.27 -19.97
N ILE A 410 -14.43 3.74 -19.90
CA ILE A 410 -14.21 2.35 -19.48
C ILE A 410 -14.69 2.15 -18.05
N LEU A 411 -14.25 3.01 -17.12
CA LEU A 411 -14.64 2.91 -15.71
C LEU A 411 -16.17 2.95 -15.55
N GLN A 412 -16.85 3.87 -16.25
CA GLN A 412 -18.31 4.02 -16.18
C GLN A 412 -19.07 2.75 -16.58
N ARG A 413 -18.52 1.91 -17.48
CA ARG A 413 -19.15 0.63 -17.86
C ARG A 413 -19.22 -0.38 -16.70
N PHE A 414 -18.41 -0.20 -15.65
CA PHE A 414 -18.35 -1.06 -14.48
C PHE A 414 -19.05 -0.45 -13.25
N ILE A 415 -19.44 0.82 -13.30
CA ILE A 415 -20.13 1.50 -12.18
C ILE A 415 -21.64 1.18 -12.22
N ALA A 416 -22.26 1.10 -11.04
CA ALA A 416 -23.69 0.84 -10.85
C ALA A 416 -24.54 2.09 -11.07
#